data_5d6415b439b50906c6876af4904f1ed8
#
_entry.id   5d6415b439b50906c6876af4904f1ed8
#
_cell.length_a   1.000
_cell.length_b   1.000
_cell.length_c   1.000
_cell.angle_alpha   90.00
_cell.angle_beta   90.00
_cell.angle_gamma   90.00
#
_symmetry.space_group_name_H-M   'P 1'
#
loop_
_entity.id
_entity.type
_entity.pdbx_description
1 polymer ?
#
loop_
_entity_poly.entity_id
_entity_poly.type
_entity_poly.pdbx_seq_one_letter_code
_entity_poly.pdbx_strand_id
1 'polypeptide(L)'
;IRQDDYNKRFGKVDDSIKDKDIEWPETKKIGELLAELRKKIKPSSGYEVLFRSNKKVISDDDYITAETVLEIYFKKVDSEWVTVKFVGRGIDKFLSDGQEVLVGSRIDSMINLPTATGVTEQEFLGWQANNDYLMAGENSENIRVSKNKLLQTNELGAVVTEKGKDIEFTAVYRKLFNVEFEKTFEGNINLSKGDATKNNKIIVAPKSGYSLSHFIANKTVKVNMGKGTKEIFVGQKIEENDLYNIVPTSDLKITPVFKLSVIPSTLEEMIENNKIKTVDDALDLKFESTENIKKILGPLYYLR
;
A
#
# COMPACT_ATOMS: atom_id res chain seq x y z
N ILE A 1 30.31 -14.85 40.36
CA ILE A 1 29.10 -14.36 39.61
C ILE A 1 29.25 -14.81 38.19
N ARG A 2 28.33 -15.60 37.70
CA ARG A 2 28.31 -16.07 36.30
C ARG A 2 27.23 -15.34 35.53
N GLN A 3 27.54 -14.95 34.31
CA GLN A 3 26.57 -14.48 33.34
C GLN A 3 26.31 -15.61 32.34
N ASP A 4 25.03 -15.94 32.12
CA ASP A 4 24.66 -16.86 31.07
C ASP A 4 25.03 -16.23 29.72
N ASP A 5 25.79 -16.93 28.88
CA ASP A 5 26.23 -16.46 27.58
C ASP A 5 25.06 -16.13 26.65
N TYR A 6 23.94 -16.82 26.81
CA TYR A 6 22.71 -16.53 26.10
C TYR A 6 22.15 -15.16 26.42
N ASN A 7 22.35 -14.66 27.65
CA ASN A 7 21.79 -13.40 28.11
C ASN A 7 22.70 -12.17 27.83
N LYS A 8 23.90 -12.35 27.30
CA LYS A 8 24.83 -11.24 26.99
C LYS A 8 24.22 -10.16 26.08
N ARG A 9 23.34 -10.53 25.16
CA ARG A 9 22.64 -9.62 24.25
C ARG A 9 21.57 -8.77 24.96
N PHE A 10 21.11 -9.16 26.14
CA PHE A 10 20.01 -8.51 26.85
C PHE A 10 20.47 -7.51 27.91
N GLY A 11 21.78 -7.35 28.07
CA GLY A 11 22.39 -6.39 28.97
C GLY A 11 23.89 -6.46 29.00
N LYS A 12 24.51 -5.49 29.65
CA LYS A 12 25.95 -5.40 29.85
C LYS A 12 26.28 -5.54 31.34
N VAL A 13 27.29 -6.33 31.64
CA VAL A 13 27.83 -6.54 33.00
C VAL A 13 29.24 -5.99 33.01
N ASP A 14 29.58 -5.19 34.01
CA ASP A 14 30.93 -4.67 34.24
C ASP A 14 31.89 -5.83 34.52
N ASP A 15 33.05 -5.80 33.87
CA ASP A 15 34.07 -6.85 34.01
C ASP A 15 34.62 -6.97 35.46
N SER A 16 34.51 -5.91 36.26
CA SER A 16 34.93 -5.93 37.66
C SER A 16 34.16 -6.88 38.56
N ILE A 17 32.99 -7.35 38.14
CA ILE A 17 32.13 -8.27 38.91
C ILE A 17 31.97 -9.65 38.27
N LYS A 18 32.48 -9.83 37.04
CA LYS A 18 32.42 -11.13 36.37
C LYS A 18 33.37 -12.13 37.04
N ASP A 19 32.86 -13.33 37.28
CA ASP A 19 33.64 -14.46 37.84
C ASP A 19 34.45 -14.09 39.10
N LYS A 20 33.92 -13.21 39.96
CA LYS A 20 34.54 -12.78 41.18
C LYS A 20 33.94 -13.49 42.39
N ASP A 21 34.80 -13.88 43.29
CA ASP A 21 34.41 -14.27 44.65
C ASP A 21 34.15 -13.00 45.47
N ILE A 22 33.05 -12.99 46.17
CA ILE A 22 32.61 -11.88 47.01
C ILE A 22 32.38 -12.42 48.44
N GLU A 23 33.09 -11.87 49.42
CA GLU A 23 32.86 -12.19 50.82
C GLU A 23 31.59 -11.48 51.32
N TRP A 24 30.65 -12.24 51.88
CA TRP A 24 29.43 -11.72 52.46
C TRP A 24 29.05 -12.48 53.73
N PRO A 25 28.72 -11.78 54.82
CA PRO A 25 28.33 -12.46 56.08
C PRO A 25 27.01 -13.24 55.91
N GLU A 26 26.99 -14.52 56.28
CA GLU A 26 25.79 -15.37 56.23
C GLU A 26 24.66 -14.86 57.13
N THR A 27 24.97 -14.06 58.14
CA THR A 27 23.99 -13.46 59.07
C THR A 27 23.36 -12.18 58.52
N LYS A 28 23.79 -11.70 57.36
CA LYS A 28 23.30 -10.46 56.76
C LYS A 28 22.49 -10.74 55.52
N LYS A 29 21.32 -10.04 55.35
CA LYS A 29 20.51 -10.08 54.15
C LYS A 29 21.32 -9.59 52.95
N ILE A 30 21.11 -10.20 51.79
CA ILE A 30 21.90 -9.94 50.58
C ILE A 30 21.55 -8.64 49.88
N GLY A 31 20.46 -7.97 50.23
CA GLY A 31 19.91 -6.82 49.50
C GLY A 31 20.92 -5.69 49.26
N GLU A 32 21.78 -5.37 50.23
CA GLU A 32 22.82 -4.33 50.02
C GLU A 32 23.83 -4.75 48.96
N LEU A 33 24.25 -6.01 48.95
CA LEU A 33 25.15 -6.54 47.91
C LEU A 33 24.49 -6.50 46.53
N LEU A 34 23.23 -6.93 46.45
CA LEU A 34 22.49 -6.91 45.19
C LEU A 34 22.31 -5.47 44.66
N ALA A 35 22.09 -4.49 45.56
CA ALA A 35 22.00 -3.08 45.19
C ALA A 35 23.33 -2.55 44.59
N GLU A 36 24.47 -2.91 45.18
CA GLU A 36 25.78 -2.53 44.63
C GLU A 36 26.07 -3.23 43.30
N LEU A 37 25.70 -4.49 43.16
CA LEU A 37 25.84 -5.22 41.91
C LEU A 37 24.98 -4.64 40.80
N ARG A 38 23.72 -4.24 41.08
CA ARG A 38 22.82 -3.60 40.11
C ARG A 38 23.42 -2.32 39.52
N LYS A 39 24.20 -1.54 40.26
CA LYS A 39 24.89 -0.34 39.74
C LYS A 39 25.90 -0.66 38.64
N LYS A 40 26.45 -1.88 38.66
CA LYS A 40 27.45 -2.36 37.66
C LYS A 40 26.85 -3.18 36.54
N ILE A 41 25.53 -3.27 36.46
CA ILE A 41 24.82 -4.03 35.45
C ILE A 41 23.85 -3.10 34.71
N LYS A 42 23.91 -3.12 33.39
CA LYS A 42 23.09 -2.28 32.52
C LYS A 42 22.19 -3.17 31.66
N PRO A 43 20.93 -3.42 32.06
CA PRO A 43 20.01 -4.16 31.20
C PRO A 43 19.74 -3.37 29.92
N SER A 44 19.51 -4.08 28.82
CA SER A 44 18.99 -3.49 27.60
C SER A 44 17.53 -3.04 27.81
N SER A 45 17.06 -2.10 26.99
CA SER A 45 15.66 -1.63 27.05
C SER A 45 14.69 -2.81 26.99
N GLY A 46 13.64 -2.77 27.80
CA GLY A 46 12.64 -3.84 27.91
C GLY A 46 13.06 -5.04 28.76
N TYR A 47 14.21 -4.95 29.43
CA TYR A 47 14.70 -5.99 30.35
C TYR A 47 15.01 -5.44 31.73
N GLU A 48 14.81 -6.27 32.76
CA GLU A 48 15.24 -6.04 34.13
C GLU A 48 16.30 -7.06 34.55
N VAL A 49 17.15 -6.68 35.50
CA VAL A 49 18.15 -7.59 36.05
C VAL A 49 17.61 -8.31 37.29
N LEU A 50 17.70 -9.62 37.26
CA LEU A 50 17.44 -10.49 38.43
C LEU A 50 18.71 -11.25 38.76
N PHE A 51 18.82 -11.64 40.05
CA PHE A 51 19.86 -12.54 40.53
C PHE A 51 19.24 -13.90 40.85
N ARG A 52 19.94 -14.96 40.49
CA ARG A 52 19.50 -16.34 40.72
C ARG A 52 20.63 -17.15 41.34
N SER A 53 20.27 -18.17 42.09
CA SER A 53 21.15 -19.28 42.44
C SER A 53 20.40 -20.59 42.21
N ASN A 54 21.02 -21.53 41.53
CA ASN A 54 20.40 -22.81 41.18
C ASN A 54 19.03 -22.63 40.52
N LYS A 55 18.93 -21.69 39.58
CA LYS A 55 17.70 -21.31 38.82
C LYS A 55 16.58 -20.65 39.67
N LYS A 56 16.78 -20.49 41.01
CA LYS A 56 15.84 -19.81 41.89
C LYS A 56 16.21 -18.35 42.04
N VAL A 57 15.24 -17.44 41.88
CA VAL A 57 15.44 -16.01 42.09
C VAL A 57 15.78 -15.74 43.52
N ILE A 58 16.78 -14.90 43.76
CA ILE A 58 17.20 -14.42 45.08
C ILE A 58 16.60 -13.02 45.25
N SER A 59 15.91 -12.83 46.38
CA SER A 59 15.36 -11.54 46.78
C SER A 59 16.32 -10.75 47.67
N ASP A 60 16.05 -9.46 47.85
CA ASP A 60 16.86 -8.60 48.73
C ASP A 60 16.79 -9.01 50.20
N ASP A 61 15.76 -9.77 50.60
CA ASP A 61 15.54 -10.26 51.95
C ASP A 61 16.14 -11.65 52.24
N ASP A 62 16.71 -12.29 51.23
CA ASP A 62 17.31 -13.61 51.37
C ASP A 62 18.67 -13.55 52.06
N TYR A 63 19.03 -14.66 52.70
CA TYR A 63 20.36 -14.95 53.22
C TYR A 63 21.07 -15.93 52.30
N ILE A 64 22.38 -15.82 52.19
CA ILE A 64 23.19 -16.70 51.33
C ILE A 64 24.22 -17.44 52.16
N THR A 65 24.65 -18.60 51.68
CA THR A 65 25.74 -19.40 52.25
C THR A 65 27.03 -19.22 51.47
N ALA A 66 28.15 -19.66 52.04
CA ALA A 66 29.48 -19.57 51.40
C ALA A 66 29.56 -20.24 50.01
N GLU A 67 28.70 -21.23 49.75
CA GLU A 67 28.65 -21.93 48.44
C GLU A 67 27.67 -21.33 47.44
N THR A 68 27.04 -20.20 47.76
CA THR A 68 26.05 -19.58 46.89
C THR A 68 26.70 -19.02 45.63
N VAL A 69 26.33 -19.53 44.48
CA VAL A 69 26.72 -18.96 43.15
C VAL A 69 25.64 -18.03 42.69
N LEU A 70 25.95 -16.74 42.61
CA LEU A 70 25.04 -15.74 42.02
C LEU A 70 25.14 -15.75 40.52
N GLU A 71 24.02 -15.98 39.83
CA GLU A 71 23.87 -15.86 38.40
C GLU A 71 23.11 -14.59 38.06
N ILE A 72 23.59 -13.82 37.10
CA ILE A 72 22.90 -12.64 36.55
C ILE A 72 21.95 -13.12 35.46
N TYR A 73 20.68 -12.77 35.58
CA TYR A 73 19.66 -13.11 34.61
C TYR A 73 18.91 -11.85 34.18
N PHE A 74 18.83 -11.61 32.88
CA PHE A 74 18.02 -10.55 32.32
C PHE A 74 16.63 -11.06 31.98
N LYS A 75 15.64 -10.60 32.74
CA LYS A 75 14.23 -10.96 32.52
C LYS A 75 13.57 -9.91 31.66
N LYS A 76 12.81 -10.36 30.68
CA LYS A 76 11.95 -9.51 29.88
C LYS A 76 10.86 -8.88 30.77
N VAL A 77 10.65 -7.57 30.59
CA VAL A 77 9.54 -6.83 31.25
C VAL A 77 8.38 -6.77 30.26
N ASP A 78 7.40 -7.65 30.41
CA ASP A 78 6.31 -7.82 29.43
C ASP A 78 5.56 -6.51 29.14
N SER A 79 5.39 -5.64 30.11
CA SER A 79 4.72 -4.34 29.93
C SER A 79 5.49 -3.35 29.05
N GLU A 80 6.74 -3.63 28.72
CA GLU A 80 7.58 -2.84 27.82
C GLU A 80 7.58 -3.37 26.37
N TRP A 81 6.74 -4.36 26.08
CA TRP A 81 6.61 -4.98 24.77
C TRP A 81 5.16 -5.00 24.32
N VAL A 82 4.96 -4.85 23.03
CA VAL A 82 3.66 -4.97 22.38
C VAL A 82 3.79 -5.85 21.14
N THR A 83 2.70 -6.47 20.74
CA THR A 83 2.66 -7.31 19.54
C THR A 83 2.31 -6.47 18.33
N VAL A 84 3.11 -6.59 17.26
CA VAL A 84 2.82 -6.05 15.93
C VAL A 84 2.59 -7.21 14.99
N LYS A 85 1.44 -7.19 14.31
CA LYS A 85 0.98 -8.26 13.44
C LYS A 85 0.57 -7.72 12.07
N PHE A 86 0.83 -8.50 11.03
CA PHE A 86 0.41 -8.17 9.67
C PHE A 86 -0.49 -9.25 9.10
N VAL A 87 -1.64 -8.87 8.60
CA VAL A 87 -2.64 -9.78 8.03
C VAL A 87 -2.87 -9.44 6.56
N GLY A 88 -2.69 -10.41 5.70
CA GLY A 88 -2.86 -10.21 4.26
C GLY A 88 -2.39 -11.42 3.45
N ARG A 89 -2.65 -11.39 2.16
CA ARG A 89 -2.19 -12.44 1.26
C ARG A 89 -0.69 -12.30 0.98
N GLY A 90 0.02 -13.42 0.97
CA GLY A 90 1.46 -13.45 0.73
C GLY A 90 2.33 -12.98 1.89
N ILE A 91 1.73 -12.68 3.04
CA ILE A 91 2.47 -12.38 4.27
C ILE A 91 2.98 -13.68 4.86
N ASP A 92 4.26 -13.71 5.20
CA ASP A 92 4.85 -14.87 5.83
C ASP A 92 4.28 -15.14 7.22
N LYS A 93 4.41 -16.39 7.67
CA LYS A 93 3.85 -16.83 8.94
C LYS A 93 4.45 -16.08 10.13
N PHE A 94 5.72 -15.74 10.08
CA PHE A 94 6.41 -15.04 11.16
C PHE A 94 5.76 -13.67 11.44
N LEU A 95 5.45 -12.91 10.40
CA LEU A 95 4.78 -11.59 10.52
C LEU A 95 3.29 -11.73 10.83
N SER A 96 2.62 -12.78 10.33
CA SER A 96 1.20 -12.99 10.58
C SER A 96 0.89 -13.59 11.96
N ASP A 97 1.83 -14.30 12.57
CA ASP A 97 1.70 -14.78 13.95
C ASP A 97 1.89 -13.63 14.97
N GLY A 98 2.53 -12.53 14.55
CA GLY A 98 2.81 -11.37 15.38
C GLY A 98 4.24 -11.38 15.96
N GLN A 99 4.85 -10.19 15.99
CA GLN A 99 6.20 -9.99 16.49
C GLN A 99 6.18 -9.01 17.66
N GLU A 100 7.00 -9.29 18.67
CA GLU A 100 7.14 -8.41 19.80
C GLU A 100 8.07 -7.25 19.48
N VAL A 101 7.58 -6.04 19.69
CA VAL A 101 8.28 -4.78 19.47
C VAL A 101 8.33 -4.00 20.77
N LEU A 102 9.50 -3.43 21.08
CA LEU A 102 9.69 -2.62 22.28
C LEU A 102 8.85 -1.33 22.20
N VAL A 103 8.16 -1.01 23.28
CA VAL A 103 7.35 0.22 23.40
C VAL A 103 8.21 1.46 23.12
N GLY A 104 7.65 2.39 22.35
CA GLY A 104 8.33 3.61 21.93
C GLY A 104 9.31 3.42 20.77
N SER A 105 9.47 2.19 20.27
CA SER A 105 10.31 1.93 19.10
C SER A 105 9.53 2.06 17.79
N ARG A 106 10.23 2.43 16.72
CA ARG A 106 9.73 2.34 15.37
C ARG A 106 9.67 0.87 14.94
N ILE A 107 8.65 0.51 14.18
CA ILE A 107 8.48 -0.88 13.73
C ILE A 107 9.68 -1.35 12.89
N ASP A 108 10.17 -0.52 11.95
CA ASP A 108 11.30 -0.87 11.07
C ASP A 108 12.65 -1.06 11.80
N SER A 109 12.76 -0.56 13.03
CA SER A 109 13.96 -0.77 13.85
C SER A 109 14.02 -2.16 14.50
N MET A 110 12.91 -2.88 14.53
CA MET A 110 12.77 -4.13 15.27
C MET A 110 12.42 -5.33 14.37
N ILE A 111 11.65 -5.10 13.31
CA ILE A 111 11.18 -6.15 12.40
C ILE A 111 11.30 -5.72 10.93
N ASN A 112 11.49 -6.69 10.05
CA ASN A 112 11.42 -6.46 8.62
C ASN A 112 9.96 -6.22 8.21
N LEU A 113 9.75 -5.19 7.40
CA LEU A 113 8.41 -4.85 6.92
C LEU A 113 7.91 -5.88 5.89
N PRO A 114 6.60 -6.17 5.86
CA PRO A 114 6.05 -7.09 4.89
C PRO A 114 6.13 -6.52 3.48
N THR A 115 6.35 -7.39 2.50
CA THR A 115 6.16 -7.04 1.10
C THR A 115 4.74 -7.44 0.71
N ALA A 116 3.85 -6.46 0.53
CA ALA A 116 2.53 -6.75 0.03
C ALA A 116 2.60 -7.10 -1.45
N THR A 117 2.17 -8.28 -1.79
CA THR A 117 2.03 -8.70 -3.19
C THR A 117 0.58 -8.49 -3.63
N GLY A 118 0.39 -7.76 -4.73
CA GLY A 118 -0.88 -7.77 -5.45
C GLY A 118 -1.15 -9.20 -5.91
N VAL A 119 -2.38 -9.65 -5.80
CA VAL A 119 -2.83 -10.91 -6.42
C VAL A 119 -3.46 -10.59 -7.75
N THR A 120 -3.42 -11.54 -8.67
CA THR A 120 -4.17 -11.49 -9.93
C THR A 120 -5.61 -11.09 -9.61
N GLU A 121 -6.13 -10.06 -10.27
CA GLU A 121 -7.48 -9.49 -10.07
C GLU A 121 -7.68 -8.59 -8.83
N GLN A 122 -6.67 -8.32 -8.02
CA GLN A 122 -6.78 -7.38 -6.90
C GLN A 122 -5.59 -6.44 -6.82
N GLU A 123 -5.86 -5.16 -6.67
CA GLU A 123 -4.86 -4.13 -6.41
C GLU A 123 -4.70 -3.93 -4.90
N PHE A 124 -3.47 -3.96 -4.42
CA PHE A 124 -3.17 -3.57 -3.06
C PHE A 124 -3.29 -2.06 -2.91
N LEU A 125 -4.12 -1.60 -1.97
CA LEU A 125 -4.36 -0.18 -1.71
C LEU A 125 -3.52 0.37 -0.58
N GLY A 126 -3.14 -0.47 0.38
CA GLY A 126 -2.40 -0.07 1.57
C GLY A 126 -2.75 -0.91 2.77
N TRP A 127 -2.25 -0.51 3.92
CA TRP A 127 -2.44 -1.16 5.21
C TRP A 127 -3.39 -0.34 6.07
N GLN A 128 -4.32 -1.00 6.73
CA GLN A 128 -5.23 -0.40 7.70
C GLN A 128 -4.92 -0.95 9.10
N ALA A 129 -4.73 -0.05 10.07
CA ALA A 129 -4.52 -0.43 11.45
C ALA A 129 -5.85 -0.75 12.16
N ASN A 130 -5.82 -1.65 13.15
CA ASN A 130 -6.97 -1.94 14.01
C ASN A 130 -7.24 -0.82 15.04
N ASN A 131 -6.24 0.01 15.35
CA ASN A 131 -6.31 1.13 16.31
C ASN A 131 -5.69 2.39 15.73
N ASP A 132 -6.00 3.56 16.33
CA ASP A 132 -5.22 4.77 16.10
C ASP A 132 -3.79 4.55 16.62
N TYR A 133 -2.82 5.07 15.90
CA TYR A 133 -1.40 4.81 16.13
C TYR A 133 -0.57 6.09 16.08
N LEU A 134 0.67 6.00 16.55
CA LEU A 134 1.65 7.08 16.45
C LEU A 134 2.55 6.85 15.24
N MET A 135 2.94 7.95 14.60
CA MET A 135 3.99 7.96 13.58
C MET A 135 5.08 8.94 13.99
N ALA A 136 6.32 8.55 13.77
CA ALA A 136 7.47 9.45 13.93
C ALA A 136 7.36 10.61 12.93
N GLY A 137 7.32 11.82 13.44
CA GLY A 137 7.34 13.06 12.64
C GLY A 137 8.76 13.51 12.32
N GLU A 138 8.88 14.44 11.37
CA GLU A 138 10.17 14.99 10.94
C GLU A 138 10.93 15.73 12.07
N ASN A 139 10.21 16.32 13.03
CA ASN A 139 10.78 17.09 14.14
C ASN A 139 10.87 16.29 15.45
N SER A 140 11.02 14.97 15.40
CA SER A 140 11.08 14.08 16.59
C SER A 140 9.80 14.07 17.42
N GLU A 141 8.72 14.70 17.01
CA GLU A 141 7.40 14.60 17.62
C GLU A 141 6.60 13.50 16.96
N ASN A 142 5.96 12.66 17.78
CA ASN A 142 5.11 11.61 17.26
C ASN A 142 3.70 12.19 16.95
N ILE A 143 3.22 11.92 15.75
CA ILE A 143 1.91 12.38 15.28
C ILE A 143 0.91 11.24 15.40
N ARG A 144 -0.23 11.51 16.05
CA ARG A 144 -1.33 10.53 16.12
C ARG A 144 -2.06 10.47 14.77
N VAL A 145 -2.23 9.25 14.29
CA VAL A 145 -2.87 8.96 13.01
C VAL A 145 -4.07 8.06 13.24
N SER A 146 -5.18 8.38 12.57
CA SER A 146 -6.39 7.58 12.63
C SER A 146 -6.20 6.22 11.96
N LYS A 147 -6.75 5.16 12.57
CA LYS A 147 -6.83 3.82 12.00
C LYS A 147 -7.47 3.76 10.62
N ASN A 148 -8.29 4.75 10.27
CA ASN A 148 -8.97 4.82 8.98
C ASN A 148 -8.06 5.29 7.83
N LYS A 149 -6.87 5.81 8.14
CA LYS A 149 -5.87 6.16 7.13
C LYS A 149 -5.23 4.88 6.58
N LEU A 150 -5.20 4.75 5.26
CA LEU A 150 -4.40 3.71 4.61
C LEU A 150 -2.93 4.13 4.58
N LEU A 151 -2.06 3.27 5.06
CA LEU A 151 -0.61 3.41 5.01
C LEU A 151 -0.03 2.68 3.82
N GLN A 152 0.91 3.30 3.13
CA GLN A 152 1.74 2.57 2.18
C GLN A 152 2.80 1.74 2.92
N THR A 153 3.33 0.70 2.28
CA THR A 153 4.30 -0.20 2.92
C THR A 153 5.54 0.54 3.44
N ASN A 154 6.02 1.56 2.72
CA ASN A 154 7.15 2.38 3.15
C ASN A 154 6.84 3.29 4.35
N GLU A 155 5.57 3.60 4.61
CA GLU A 155 5.15 4.41 5.76
C GLU A 155 5.07 3.58 7.05
N LEU A 156 4.85 2.24 6.94
CA LEU A 156 4.73 1.36 8.11
C LEU A 156 5.91 1.46 9.06
N GLY A 157 7.13 1.62 8.52
CA GLY A 157 8.34 1.70 9.31
C GLY A 157 8.36 2.86 10.29
N ALA A 158 7.70 3.97 9.95
CA ALA A 158 7.62 5.15 10.81
C ALA A 158 6.60 5.01 11.97
N VAL A 159 5.81 3.94 12.01
CA VAL A 159 4.87 3.70 13.11
C VAL A 159 5.63 3.42 14.39
N VAL A 160 5.22 4.10 15.47
CA VAL A 160 5.82 4.00 16.81
C VAL A 160 4.87 3.25 17.72
N THR A 161 5.38 2.25 18.43
CA THR A 161 4.59 1.41 19.33
C THR A 161 4.23 2.13 20.62
N GLU A 162 3.06 1.85 21.15
CA GLU A 162 2.55 2.44 22.40
C GLU A 162 2.31 1.36 23.46
N LYS A 163 2.55 1.70 24.72
CA LYS A 163 2.37 0.78 25.86
C LYS A 163 0.94 0.24 25.93
N GLY A 164 0.85 -1.08 26.04
CA GLY A 164 -0.42 -1.79 26.19
C GLY A 164 -1.32 -1.77 24.94
N LYS A 165 -0.77 -1.42 23.77
CA LYS A 165 -1.51 -1.41 22.52
C LYS A 165 -0.85 -2.30 21.47
N ASP A 166 -1.34 -3.50 21.35
CA ASP A 166 -1.01 -4.36 20.21
C ASP A 166 -1.58 -3.76 18.93
N ILE A 167 -0.83 -3.83 17.85
CA ILE A 167 -1.22 -3.29 16.56
C ILE A 167 -1.30 -4.42 15.53
N GLU A 168 -2.43 -4.51 14.86
CA GLU A 168 -2.63 -5.35 13.70
C GLU A 168 -2.82 -4.46 12.45
N PHE A 169 -1.99 -4.68 11.44
CA PHE A 169 -2.14 -4.07 10.13
C PHE A 169 -2.74 -5.08 9.17
N THR A 170 -3.92 -4.76 8.65
CA THR A 170 -4.60 -5.58 7.65
C THR A 170 -4.38 -4.98 6.26
N ALA A 171 -3.92 -5.80 5.32
CA ALA A 171 -3.77 -5.41 3.93
C ALA A 171 -5.13 -5.21 3.28
N VAL A 172 -5.34 -4.04 2.70
CA VAL A 172 -6.59 -3.68 2.01
C VAL A 172 -6.39 -3.81 0.51
N TYR A 173 -7.31 -4.50 -0.14
CA TYR A 173 -7.29 -4.75 -1.58
C TYR A 173 -8.55 -4.21 -2.24
N ARG A 174 -8.38 -3.75 -3.48
CA ARG A 174 -9.49 -3.41 -4.39
C ARG A 174 -9.55 -4.47 -5.49
N LYS A 175 -10.74 -4.97 -5.78
CA LYS A 175 -10.94 -5.86 -6.93
C LYS A 175 -10.61 -5.07 -8.22
N LEU A 176 -9.79 -5.66 -9.06
CA LEU A 176 -9.59 -5.18 -10.42
C LEU A 176 -10.70 -5.72 -11.30
N PHE A 177 -11.23 -4.87 -12.15
CA PHE A 177 -12.22 -5.23 -13.14
C PHE A 177 -11.60 -5.14 -14.53
N ASN A 178 -12.02 -6.03 -15.41
CA ASN A 178 -11.58 -6.00 -16.78
C ASN A 178 -12.26 -4.85 -17.54
N VAL A 179 -11.46 -4.03 -18.22
CA VAL A 179 -11.94 -2.98 -19.12
C VAL A 179 -11.53 -3.35 -20.52
N GLU A 180 -12.50 -3.69 -21.34
CA GLU A 180 -12.33 -4.10 -22.72
C GLU A 180 -12.80 -2.99 -23.66
N PHE A 181 -12.00 -2.69 -24.69
CA PHE A 181 -12.40 -1.79 -25.77
C PHE A 181 -12.94 -2.58 -26.94
N GLU A 182 -14.16 -2.24 -27.37
CA GLU A 182 -14.74 -2.85 -28.55
C GLU A 182 -14.04 -2.37 -29.81
N LYS A 183 -13.85 -3.30 -30.73
CA LYS A 183 -13.36 -2.98 -32.06
C LYS A 183 -14.52 -2.49 -32.91
N THR A 184 -14.33 -1.38 -33.57
CA THR A 184 -15.32 -0.85 -34.53
C THR A 184 -14.76 -0.89 -35.94
N PHE A 185 -15.64 -0.73 -36.92
CA PHE A 185 -15.23 -0.66 -38.34
C PHE A 185 -14.33 0.56 -38.59
N GLU A 186 -14.61 1.67 -37.92
CA GLU A 186 -14.00 2.98 -38.15
C GLU A 186 -12.61 3.12 -37.49
N GLY A 187 -12.25 2.23 -36.59
CA GLY A 187 -10.96 2.27 -35.93
C GLY A 187 -10.83 1.31 -34.76
N ASN A 188 -9.64 1.27 -34.20
CA ASN A 188 -9.32 0.44 -33.04
C ASN A 188 -8.75 1.31 -31.94
N ILE A 189 -8.93 0.81 -30.72
CA ILE A 189 -8.25 1.31 -29.51
C ILE A 189 -7.27 0.23 -29.05
N ASN A 190 -6.03 0.61 -28.90
CA ASN A 190 -4.99 -0.25 -28.34
C ASN A 190 -4.51 0.36 -27.00
N LEU A 191 -4.21 -0.49 -26.04
CA LEU A 191 -3.56 -0.08 -24.82
C LEU A 191 -2.05 -0.24 -24.97
N SER A 192 -1.29 0.73 -24.51
CA SER A 192 0.18 0.66 -24.59
C SER A 192 0.78 -0.45 -23.71
N LYS A 193 0.05 -0.88 -22.69
CA LYS A 193 0.34 -2.07 -21.84
C LYS A 193 -0.98 -2.56 -21.27
N GLY A 194 -1.25 -3.85 -21.33
CA GLY A 194 -2.51 -4.55 -21.13
C GLY A 194 -3.38 -4.27 -19.90
N ASP A 195 -3.28 -3.09 -19.28
CA ASP A 195 -4.12 -2.69 -18.15
C ASP A 195 -4.48 -1.21 -18.24
N ALA A 196 -5.77 -0.91 -18.30
CA ALA A 196 -6.31 0.45 -18.46
C ALA A 196 -6.25 1.32 -17.20
N THR A 197 -5.81 0.81 -16.06
CA THR A 197 -6.07 1.47 -14.78
C THR A 197 -4.94 2.31 -14.20
N LYS A 198 -3.70 2.18 -14.67
CA LYS A 198 -2.56 3.02 -14.23
C LYS A 198 -1.55 3.27 -15.33
N ASN A 199 -1.41 4.52 -15.72
CA ASN A 199 -0.36 5.03 -16.65
C ASN A 199 -0.35 4.44 -18.06
N ASN A 200 -1.41 3.74 -18.48
CA ASN A 200 -1.51 3.22 -19.83
C ASN A 200 -2.16 4.26 -20.72
N LYS A 201 -1.42 4.75 -21.68
CA LYS A 201 -1.98 5.62 -22.72
C LYS A 201 -2.83 4.79 -23.67
N ILE A 202 -4.03 5.26 -23.92
CA ILE A 202 -4.87 4.76 -24.99
C ILE A 202 -4.25 5.20 -26.30
N ILE A 203 -4.01 4.24 -27.19
CA ILE A 203 -3.55 4.50 -28.54
C ILE A 203 -4.76 4.39 -29.45
N VAL A 204 -5.25 5.53 -29.89
CA VAL A 204 -6.35 5.59 -30.83
C VAL A 204 -5.80 5.39 -32.23
N ALA A 205 -6.29 4.39 -32.92
CA ALA A 205 -5.92 4.09 -34.32
C ALA A 205 -7.16 4.17 -35.23
N PRO A 206 -7.60 5.38 -35.60
CA PRO A 206 -8.70 5.55 -36.52
C PRO A 206 -8.30 5.11 -37.94
N LYS A 207 -9.25 4.56 -38.68
CA LYS A 207 -9.07 4.37 -40.12
C LYS A 207 -9.01 5.71 -40.84
N SER A 208 -8.42 5.69 -42.05
CA SER A 208 -8.37 6.88 -42.88
C SER A 208 -9.76 7.48 -43.07
N GLY A 209 -9.88 8.78 -42.89
CA GLY A 209 -11.15 9.51 -42.98
C GLY A 209 -11.98 9.54 -41.70
N TYR A 210 -11.49 8.99 -40.59
CA TYR A 210 -12.18 9.00 -39.28
C TYR A 210 -11.31 9.65 -38.21
N SER A 211 -11.97 10.24 -37.21
CA SER A 211 -11.34 10.72 -36.00
C SER A 211 -12.16 10.28 -34.78
N LEU A 212 -11.50 10.04 -33.66
CA LEU A 212 -12.20 9.74 -32.42
C LEU A 212 -13.08 10.93 -32.03
N SER A 213 -14.34 10.64 -31.68
CA SER A 213 -15.26 11.63 -31.14
C SER A 213 -15.37 11.54 -29.63
N HIS A 214 -15.71 10.36 -29.13
CA HIS A 214 -15.92 10.10 -27.71
C HIS A 214 -15.98 8.58 -27.48
N PHE A 215 -16.24 8.19 -26.24
CA PHE A 215 -16.49 6.80 -25.87
C PHE A 215 -17.89 6.67 -25.27
N ILE A 216 -18.46 5.47 -25.32
CA ILE A 216 -19.65 5.07 -24.56
C ILE A 216 -19.36 3.78 -23.82
N ALA A 217 -20.01 3.58 -22.68
CA ALA A 217 -19.87 2.36 -21.89
C ALA A 217 -21.16 1.53 -21.91
N ASN A 218 -21.04 0.21 -21.81
CA ASN A 218 -22.16 -0.71 -21.71
C ASN A 218 -22.84 -0.73 -20.33
N LYS A 219 -22.28 0.00 -19.35
CA LYS A 219 -22.81 0.16 -17.98
C LYS A 219 -22.60 1.60 -17.52
N THR A 220 -23.38 2.01 -16.50
CA THR A 220 -23.14 3.27 -15.80
C THR A 220 -21.75 3.22 -15.14
N VAL A 221 -20.95 4.25 -15.33
CA VAL A 221 -19.60 4.37 -14.78
C VAL A 221 -19.50 5.53 -13.82
N LYS A 222 -18.63 5.39 -12.82
CA LYS A 222 -18.25 6.49 -11.91
C LYS A 222 -16.88 7.00 -12.30
N VAL A 223 -16.78 8.32 -12.43
CA VAL A 223 -15.54 9.02 -12.76
C VAL A 223 -15.09 9.83 -11.56
N ASN A 224 -13.85 9.62 -11.14
CA ASN A 224 -13.26 10.39 -10.03
C ASN A 224 -12.85 11.79 -10.52
N MET A 225 -13.44 12.83 -9.93
CA MET A 225 -13.19 14.23 -10.26
C MET A 225 -12.27 14.94 -9.24
N GLY A 226 -11.58 14.18 -8.38
CA GLY A 226 -10.72 14.70 -7.32
C GLY A 226 -11.49 15.20 -6.09
N LYS A 227 -12.52 16.00 -6.24
CA LYS A 227 -13.39 16.48 -5.14
C LYS A 227 -14.75 15.77 -5.08
N GLY A 228 -14.89 14.65 -5.74
CA GLY A 228 -16.13 13.87 -5.79
C GLY A 228 -16.15 12.92 -6.98
N THR A 229 -17.31 12.29 -7.19
CA THR A 229 -17.51 11.39 -8.32
C THR A 229 -18.64 11.92 -9.21
N LYS A 230 -18.45 11.81 -10.53
CA LYS A 230 -19.46 12.06 -11.56
C LYS A 230 -19.97 10.70 -12.06
N GLU A 231 -21.28 10.54 -12.16
CA GLU A 231 -21.86 9.36 -12.82
C GLU A 231 -22.13 9.67 -14.30
N ILE A 232 -21.76 8.72 -15.15
CA ILE A 232 -22.07 8.74 -16.60
C ILE A 232 -22.89 7.50 -16.87
N PHE A 233 -24.13 7.70 -17.29
CA PHE A 233 -25.06 6.61 -17.53
C PHE A 233 -24.76 5.90 -18.86
N VAL A 234 -25.29 4.68 -18.97
CA VAL A 234 -25.18 3.87 -20.18
C VAL A 234 -25.55 4.68 -21.42
N GLY A 235 -24.70 4.61 -22.45
CA GLY A 235 -24.92 5.31 -23.72
C GLY A 235 -24.62 6.81 -23.71
N GLN A 236 -24.29 7.38 -22.55
CA GLN A 236 -23.83 8.77 -22.48
C GLN A 236 -22.38 8.89 -22.92
N LYS A 237 -22.03 10.07 -23.41
CA LYS A 237 -20.70 10.41 -23.86
C LYS A 237 -19.70 10.43 -22.73
N ILE A 238 -18.59 9.71 -22.92
CA ILE A 238 -17.40 9.73 -22.08
C ILE A 238 -16.30 10.44 -22.87
N GLU A 239 -15.79 11.53 -22.35
CA GLU A 239 -14.64 12.21 -22.93
C GLU A 239 -13.34 11.43 -22.63
N GLU A 240 -12.32 11.59 -23.47
CA GLU A 240 -11.04 10.90 -23.29
C GLU A 240 -10.43 11.16 -21.92
N ASN A 241 -10.48 12.39 -21.41
CA ASN A 241 -9.97 12.73 -20.09
C ASN A 241 -10.74 12.05 -18.95
N ASP A 242 -12.05 11.86 -19.09
CA ASP A 242 -12.89 11.17 -18.10
C ASP A 242 -12.55 9.68 -18.07
N LEU A 243 -12.19 9.10 -19.21
CA LEU A 243 -11.88 7.68 -19.34
C LEU A 243 -10.76 7.20 -18.40
N TYR A 244 -9.72 8.01 -18.22
CA TYR A 244 -8.60 7.71 -17.33
C TYR A 244 -8.94 7.78 -15.84
N ASN A 245 -10.08 8.39 -15.52
CA ASN A 245 -10.55 8.57 -14.14
C ASN A 245 -11.74 7.66 -13.78
N ILE A 246 -12.09 6.73 -14.67
CA ILE A 246 -13.15 5.75 -14.41
C ILE A 246 -12.75 4.87 -13.22
N VAL A 247 -13.68 4.74 -12.27
CA VAL A 247 -13.58 3.78 -11.16
C VAL A 247 -14.50 2.61 -11.48
N PRO A 248 -13.99 1.51 -12.04
CA PRO A 248 -14.80 0.38 -12.42
C PRO A 248 -15.35 -0.33 -11.17
N THR A 249 -16.63 -0.63 -11.17
CA THR A 249 -17.33 -1.42 -10.12
C THR A 249 -17.69 -2.83 -10.59
N SER A 250 -17.50 -3.10 -11.87
CA SER A 250 -17.66 -4.40 -12.55
C SER A 250 -16.90 -4.39 -13.85
N ASP A 251 -16.74 -5.54 -14.49
CA ASP A 251 -16.19 -5.62 -15.84
C ASP A 251 -16.95 -4.71 -16.80
N LEU A 252 -16.20 -3.99 -17.62
CA LEU A 252 -16.70 -2.90 -18.41
C LEU A 252 -16.28 -3.06 -19.87
N LYS A 253 -17.23 -2.86 -20.79
CA LYS A 253 -16.96 -2.71 -22.21
C LYS A 253 -17.13 -1.25 -22.60
N ILE A 254 -16.15 -0.73 -23.29
CA ILE A 254 -16.11 0.66 -23.77
C ILE A 254 -16.03 0.63 -25.29
N THR A 255 -17.00 1.29 -25.92
CA THR A 255 -17.07 1.40 -27.37
C THR A 255 -16.58 2.77 -27.79
N PRO A 256 -15.50 2.87 -28.60
CA PRO A 256 -15.09 4.13 -29.19
C PRO A 256 -16.09 4.53 -30.27
N VAL A 257 -16.47 5.79 -30.27
CA VAL A 257 -17.33 6.39 -31.31
C VAL A 257 -16.47 7.29 -32.16
N PHE A 258 -16.33 6.94 -33.41
CA PHE A 258 -15.60 7.73 -34.40
C PHE A 258 -16.56 8.60 -35.22
N LYS A 259 -16.08 9.72 -35.64
CA LYS A 259 -16.77 10.61 -36.62
C LYS A 259 -15.95 10.69 -37.89
N LEU A 260 -16.62 10.94 -39.00
CA LEU A 260 -15.93 11.25 -40.23
C LEU A 260 -15.03 12.47 -39.99
N SER A 261 -13.76 12.29 -40.30
CA SER A 261 -12.80 13.36 -40.43
C SER A 261 -12.83 13.75 -41.91
N VAL A 262 -13.70 14.67 -42.25
CA VAL A 262 -13.72 15.21 -43.59
C VAL A 262 -12.35 15.80 -43.84
N ILE A 263 -11.72 15.45 -44.96
CA ILE A 263 -10.51 16.11 -45.42
C ILE A 263 -10.91 17.58 -45.68
N PRO A 264 -10.47 18.56 -44.84
CA PRO A 264 -11.08 19.88 -44.79
C PRO A 264 -11.08 20.60 -46.17
N SER A 265 -10.02 20.39 -46.93
CA SER A 265 -9.82 21.13 -48.21
C SER A 265 -10.88 20.88 -49.29
N THR A 266 -11.47 19.70 -49.38
CA THR A 266 -12.39 19.41 -50.50
C THR A 266 -13.83 19.76 -50.19
N LEU A 267 -14.27 19.61 -48.93
CA LEU A 267 -15.63 19.94 -48.52
C LEU A 267 -15.78 21.44 -48.20
N GLU A 268 -14.76 22.05 -47.56
CA GLU A 268 -14.74 23.52 -47.37
C GLU A 268 -14.75 24.26 -48.70
N GLU A 269 -13.92 23.85 -49.67
CA GLU A 269 -13.98 24.42 -51.04
C GLU A 269 -15.35 24.22 -51.71
N MET A 270 -16.01 23.09 -51.49
CA MET A 270 -17.34 22.84 -52.04
C MET A 270 -18.44 23.64 -51.35
N ILE A 271 -18.33 23.87 -50.03
CA ILE A 271 -19.24 24.70 -49.25
C ILE A 271 -19.00 26.19 -49.60
N GLU A 272 -17.76 26.66 -49.63
CA GLU A 272 -17.41 28.04 -49.94
C GLU A 272 -17.82 28.42 -51.40
N ASN A 273 -17.74 27.47 -52.32
CA ASN A 273 -18.20 27.66 -53.67
C ASN A 273 -19.73 27.47 -53.86
N ASN A 274 -20.53 27.40 -52.77
CA ASN A 274 -21.99 27.23 -52.82
C ASN A 274 -22.49 26.00 -53.59
N LYS A 275 -21.65 24.97 -53.73
CA LYS A 275 -22.02 23.74 -54.46
C LYS A 275 -22.75 22.73 -53.58
N ILE A 276 -22.61 22.84 -52.26
CA ILE A 276 -23.28 22.00 -51.26
C ILE A 276 -23.92 22.92 -50.22
N LYS A 277 -25.25 22.91 -50.12
CA LYS A 277 -26.02 23.65 -49.11
C LYS A 277 -26.76 22.72 -48.14
N THR A 278 -27.02 21.51 -48.56
CA THR A 278 -27.78 20.51 -47.84
C THR A 278 -27.12 19.14 -47.91
N VAL A 279 -27.57 18.20 -47.06
CA VAL A 279 -27.12 16.80 -47.14
C VAL A 279 -27.52 16.17 -48.46
N ASP A 280 -28.65 16.58 -49.04
CA ASP A 280 -29.14 16.08 -50.32
C ASP A 280 -28.25 16.57 -51.49
N ASP A 281 -27.77 17.81 -51.45
CA ASP A 281 -26.78 18.32 -52.43
C ASP A 281 -25.50 17.49 -52.41
N ALA A 282 -25.06 17.06 -51.19
CA ALA A 282 -23.88 16.20 -51.05
C ALA A 282 -24.10 14.79 -51.60
N LEU A 283 -25.35 14.30 -51.58
CA LEU A 283 -25.73 12.99 -52.10
C LEU A 283 -25.86 13.00 -53.64
N ASP A 284 -26.17 14.14 -54.24
CA ASP A 284 -26.34 14.31 -55.69
C ASP A 284 -25.05 14.64 -56.43
N LEU A 285 -23.94 14.83 -55.72
CA LEU A 285 -22.63 15.05 -56.32
C LEU A 285 -22.23 13.85 -57.22
N LYS A 286 -21.96 14.10 -58.48
CA LYS A 286 -21.33 13.13 -59.37
C LYS A 286 -19.83 13.08 -59.13
N PHE A 287 -19.40 12.04 -58.40
CA PHE A 287 -17.99 11.77 -58.20
C PHE A 287 -17.43 10.90 -59.33
N GLU A 288 -16.18 11.16 -59.72
CA GLU A 288 -15.52 10.39 -60.78
C GLU A 288 -15.26 8.92 -60.38
N SER A 289 -15.32 8.58 -59.11
CA SER A 289 -15.22 7.19 -58.64
C SER A 289 -16.08 6.92 -57.43
N THR A 290 -16.62 5.69 -57.33
CA THR A 290 -17.38 5.18 -56.20
C THR A 290 -16.56 5.17 -54.91
N GLU A 291 -15.23 5.07 -54.98
CA GLU A 291 -14.33 5.11 -53.87
C GLU A 291 -14.25 6.50 -53.20
N ASN A 292 -14.29 7.56 -54.02
CA ASN A 292 -14.33 8.93 -53.51
C ASN A 292 -15.65 9.23 -52.81
N ILE A 293 -16.76 8.70 -53.29
CA ILE A 293 -18.08 8.79 -52.63
C ILE A 293 -18.03 8.09 -51.28
N LYS A 294 -17.49 6.88 -51.20
CA LYS A 294 -17.34 6.13 -49.95
C LYS A 294 -16.44 6.84 -48.93
N LYS A 295 -15.38 7.51 -49.39
CA LYS A 295 -14.52 8.29 -48.50
C LYS A 295 -15.21 9.53 -47.96
N ILE A 296 -16.05 10.19 -48.70
CA ILE A 296 -16.71 11.45 -48.31
C ILE A 296 -17.99 11.17 -47.54
N LEU A 297 -18.82 10.21 -47.96
CA LEU A 297 -20.09 9.90 -47.32
C LEU A 297 -19.99 8.87 -46.21
N GLY A 298 -18.87 8.12 -46.10
CA GLY A 298 -18.63 7.17 -45.06
C GLY A 298 -19.81 6.27 -44.73
N PRO A 299 -20.21 6.11 -43.45
CA PRO A 299 -21.34 5.27 -43.08
C PRO A 299 -22.69 5.65 -43.66
N LEU A 300 -22.90 6.93 -43.98
CA LEU A 300 -24.15 7.40 -44.64
C LEU A 300 -24.38 6.77 -46.03
N TYR A 301 -23.30 6.37 -46.70
CA TYR A 301 -23.39 5.67 -47.97
C TYR A 301 -24.06 4.30 -47.90
N TYR A 302 -23.96 3.63 -46.72
CA TYR A 302 -24.52 2.29 -46.51
C TYR A 302 -25.93 2.30 -45.91
N LEU A 303 -26.48 3.47 -45.57
CA LEU A 303 -27.83 3.63 -45.05
C LEU A 303 -28.93 3.85 -46.11
N ARG A 304 -28.59 3.78 -47.41
CA ARG A 304 -29.54 3.81 -48.53
C ARG A 304 -29.98 2.43 -48.97
#